data_d178674927acf4ed9249cf5f091d3f8c
#
_entry.id   d178674927acf4ed9249cf5f091d3f8c
#
_cell.length_a   1.000
_cell.length_b   1.000
_cell.length_c   1.000
_cell.angle_alpha   90.00
_cell.angle_beta   90.00
_cell.angle_gamma   90.00
#
_symmetry.space_group_name_H-M   'P 1'
#
loop_
_entity.id
_entity.type
_entity.pdbx_description
1 polymer ?
#
loop_
_entity_poly.entity_id
_entity_poly.type
_entity_poly.pdbx_seq_one_letter_code
_entity_poly.pdbx_strand_id
1 'polypeptide(L)'
;MPPLKNMSKTLHPSSSVPLRLSVVSLAGCLACLTGTAAMAQTAAPAVASASDALPAGTPAASGTPPAQWRVRGFSVIGDNPLGSTETLLVMAPFLRSELSLDTLQQATSALEARLQAKGHALHRVVLPPQEVTETLTLQVVKFAIGKVNVEGAGAFGEANIRRSLPELQEGGTPHFHALAVQTALANDNPAKQVQVALKASDDNPDLIDATVRVQAAPPLQWSASLSNTGTASTGRDRLSLVGSHANLFERDHQLSVAYTTSLARPSDVRQVGLTYRVPFYTVGGMLDASFTDSNVVGQFGTFTSTGAGRTAGLSYTHHYGTEDGLTRFAVVGLDDKVFNPVQLNGIPLAGQQQRRSRPLTLSYRAKQQTDTAYWDAGVSLSTNLSGGGGNHLQAYQSERPAVTTTRWQALRFQGGRVDSLPGGWLMGWRGQGQWASTALIAGEQFGLGGTGNLRGAGERVLSADSGLSTSLEFTAPEWPSGIRPLAFVDAGWLRGRQSNSDSAASVGLGLRYARGSLALALDYGRIVKGSRVSLAQNPSTNAPQRGDHKLHLNLS
;
A
#
# COMPACT_ATOMS: atom_id res chain seq x y z
N MET A 1 58.03 -34.98 -1.33
CA MET A 1 58.35 -35.34 -2.74
C MET A 1 57.20 -36.15 -3.28
N PRO A 2 56.86 -35.99 -4.54
CA PRO A 2 56.19 -34.95 -5.36
C PRO A 2 54.91 -35.50 -6.01
N PRO A 3 54.31 -34.91 -7.05
CA PRO A 3 54.51 -33.63 -7.70
C PRO A 3 53.21 -32.82 -7.97
N LEU A 4 53.41 -31.57 -8.31
CA LEU A 4 52.49 -30.62 -8.94
C LEU A 4 51.89 -31.12 -10.26
N LYS A 5 50.61 -30.83 -10.51
CA LYS A 5 50.06 -30.70 -11.87
C LYS A 5 49.23 -29.44 -12.00
N ASN A 6 49.70 -28.59 -12.90
CA ASN A 6 49.05 -27.44 -13.49
C ASN A 6 47.69 -27.83 -14.11
N MET A 7 46.65 -26.95 -13.93
CA MET A 7 45.66 -26.79 -14.99
C MET A 7 45.16 -25.34 -15.04
N SER A 8 45.29 -24.85 -16.22
CA SER A 8 45.03 -23.59 -16.84
C SER A 8 43.74 -22.87 -16.44
N LYS A 9 43.90 -21.55 -16.33
CA LYS A 9 42.84 -20.52 -16.30
C LYS A 9 42.05 -20.56 -17.61
N THR A 10 40.72 -20.70 -17.54
CA THR A 10 39.80 -20.21 -18.55
C THR A 10 38.98 -19.07 -17.94
N LEU A 11 39.18 -17.89 -18.50
CA LEU A 11 38.38 -16.69 -18.28
C LEU A 11 36.97 -16.89 -18.86
N HIS A 12 35.93 -16.79 -18.07
CA HIS A 12 34.57 -16.59 -18.54
C HIS A 12 34.14 -15.13 -18.24
N PRO A 13 33.33 -14.53 -19.16
CA PRO A 13 33.00 -13.11 -19.10
C PRO A 13 32.00 -12.82 -17.99
N SER A 14 32.18 -11.64 -17.40
CA SER A 14 31.36 -11.04 -16.39
C SER A 14 29.89 -10.93 -16.81
N SER A 15 29.02 -11.68 -16.16
CA SER A 15 27.59 -11.43 -16.16
C SER A 15 27.30 -10.24 -15.26
N SER A 16 26.83 -9.15 -15.85
CA SER A 16 26.27 -8.01 -15.15
C SER A 16 25.03 -8.45 -14.36
N VAL A 17 25.17 -8.54 -13.04
CA VAL A 17 24.05 -8.75 -12.12
C VAL A 17 23.29 -7.43 -12.04
N PRO A 18 21.98 -7.36 -12.34
CA PRO A 18 21.22 -6.15 -12.12
C PRO A 18 21.15 -5.87 -10.60
N LEU A 19 21.48 -4.64 -10.24
CA LEU A 19 21.44 -4.10 -8.88
C LEU A 19 19.99 -4.18 -8.37
N ARG A 20 19.67 -5.19 -7.58
CA ARG A 20 18.40 -5.26 -6.86
C ARG A 20 18.46 -4.26 -5.71
N LEU A 21 17.82 -3.11 -5.86
CA LEU A 21 17.56 -2.20 -4.75
C LEU A 21 16.60 -2.89 -3.76
N SER A 22 17.15 -3.41 -2.68
CA SER A 22 16.34 -3.87 -1.55
C SER A 22 15.84 -2.65 -0.78
N VAL A 23 14.65 -2.16 -1.07
CA VAL A 23 13.97 -1.03 -0.39
C VAL A 23 13.39 -1.47 0.96
N VAL A 24 13.98 -2.46 1.61
CA VAL A 24 13.48 -3.06 2.87
C VAL A 24 13.55 -2.08 4.06
N SER A 25 14.36 -1.02 4.00
CA SER A 25 14.63 -0.18 5.18
C SER A 25 13.73 1.04 5.37
N LEU A 26 12.90 1.44 4.40
CA LEU A 26 11.99 2.58 4.57
C LEU A 26 10.58 2.16 5.05
N ALA A 27 10.21 0.90 4.92
CA ALA A 27 8.90 0.39 5.30
C ALA A 27 8.64 0.39 6.82
N GLY A 28 9.68 0.36 7.66
CA GLY A 28 9.55 0.32 9.11
C GLY A 28 8.95 1.60 9.73
N CYS A 29 9.01 2.73 9.05
CA CYS A 29 8.44 3.99 9.54
C CYS A 29 7.11 4.37 8.87
N LEU A 30 6.78 3.79 7.71
CA LEU A 30 5.49 4.04 7.04
C LEU A 30 4.36 3.13 7.57
N ALA A 31 4.70 2.06 8.29
CA ALA A 31 3.75 1.09 8.86
C ALA A 31 2.88 1.66 10.01
N CYS A 32 3.05 2.94 10.37
CA CYS A 32 2.33 3.54 11.49
C CYS A 32 0.84 3.77 11.27
N LEU A 33 0.31 3.63 10.06
CA LEU A 33 -1.11 3.88 9.78
C LEU A 33 -1.74 2.97 8.72
N THR A 34 -0.99 2.03 8.17
CA THR A 34 -1.56 1.06 7.22
C THR A 34 -1.16 -0.34 7.64
N GLY A 35 -2.12 -1.24 7.77
CA GLY A 35 -1.84 -2.66 7.87
C GLY A 35 -0.88 -3.06 6.74
N THR A 36 0.19 -3.70 7.11
CA THR A 36 1.19 -4.39 6.30
C THR A 36 0.96 -4.39 4.79
N ALA A 37 1.47 -3.39 4.07
CA ALA A 37 1.83 -3.60 2.69
C ALA A 37 3.28 -4.09 2.69
N ALA A 38 3.48 -5.38 2.61
CA ALA A 38 4.76 -5.94 2.19
C ALA A 38 5.05 -5.33 0.82
N MET A 39 6.20 -4.70 0.67
CA MET A 39 6.65 -4.11 -0.57
C MET A 39 6.94 -5.24 -1.57
N ALA A 40 5.92 -5.65 -2.30
CA ALA A 40 6.09 -6.46 -3.49
C ALA A 40 6.30 -5.51 -4.67
N GLN A 41 7.45 -5.58 -5.30
CA GLN A 41 7.66 -5.00 -6.63
C GLN A 41 6.69 -5.67 -7.60
N THR A 42 5.61 -4.99 -7.94
CA THR A 42 4.81 -5.37 -9.10
C THR A 42 5.53 -4.81 -10.33
N ALA A 43 6.34 -5.65 -10.98
CA ALA A 43 6.61 -5.42 -12.38
C ALA A 43 5.26 -5.51 -13.11
N ALA A 44 4.89 -4.46 -13.83
CA ALA A 44 3.77 -4.51 -14.75
C ALA A 44 3.95 -5.72 -15.69
N PRO A 45 2.89 -6.42 -16.08
CA PRO A 45 3.01 -7.48 -17.06
C PRO A 45 3.59 -6.85 -18.34
N ALA A 46 4.84 -7.18 -18.65
CA ALA A 46 5.41 -6.89 -19.95
C ALA A 46 4.63 -7.74 -20.95
N VAL A 47 3.71 -7.13 -21.65
CA VAL A 47 3.18 -7.69 -22.89
C VAL A 47 4.37 -7.66 -23.83
N ALA A 48 5.01 -8.80 -24.03
CA ALA A 48 6.03 -8.96 -25.05
C ALA A 48 5.35 -8.72 -26.40
N SER A 49 5.61 -7.57 -27.00
CA SER A 49 5.31 -7.33 -28.40
C SER A 49 6.24 -8.24 -29.20
N ALA A 50 5.72 -9.36 -29.65
CA ALA A 50 6.38 -10.16 -30.68
C ALA A 50 6.30 -9.37 -31.98
N SER A 51 7.30 -8.55 -32.22
CA SER A 51 7.59 -7.94 -33.52
C SER A 51 8.63 -8.86 -34.17
N ASP A 52 8.17 -9.93 -34.79
CA ASP A 52 9.00 -10.68 -35.72
C ASP A 52 9.14 -9.86 -37.00
N ALA A 53 10.36 -9.38 -37.23
CA ALA A 53 10.77 -8.74 -38.47
C ALA A 53 10.71 -9.77 -39.61
N LEU A 54 9.81 -9.56 -40.54
CA LEU A 54 9.81 -10.18 -41.85
C LEU A 54 10.99 -9.63 -42.67
N PRO A 55 11.67 -10.48 -43.46
CA PRO A 55 12.83 -10.04 -44.25
C PRO A 55 12.43 -9.08 -45.36
N ALA A 56 13.26 -8.06 -45.55
CA ALA A 56 13.13 -7.07 -46.61
C ALA A 56 13.09 -7.72 -47.98
N GLY A 57 11.94 -7.75 -48.61
CA GLY A 57 11.70 -8.15 -49.97
C GLY A 57 11.71 -6.95 -50.92
N THR A 58 12.51 -7.00 -51.89
CA THR A 58 12.66 -6.34 -53.22
C THR A 58 11.71 -5.17 -53.54
N PRO A 59 12.17 -4.08 -54.14
CA PRO A 59 11.35 -2.93 -54.49
C PRO A 59 10.32 -3.28 -55.56
N ALA A 60 9.07 -3.08 -55.24
CA ALA A 60 7.95 -3.28 -56.13
C ALA A 60 7.78 -2.13 -57.08
N ALA A 61 7.41 -2.45 -58.27
CA ALA A 61 7.10 -1.64 -59.40
C ALA A 61 6.00 -0.61 -59.13
N SER A 62 6.13 0.50 -59.90
CA SER A 62 5.24 1.63 -60.07
C SER A 62 3.72 1.40 -59.98
N GLY A 63 3.07 2.08 -59.04
CA GLY A 63 1.95 2.95 -59.08
C GLY A 63 0.67 2.54 -59.80
N THR A 64 -0.18 1.75 -59.15
CA THR A 64 -1.62 1.97 -59.24
C THR A 64 -2.02 2.86 -58.06
N PRO A 65 -2.83 3.95 -58.23
CA PRO A 65 -3.28 4.77 -57.10
C PRO A 65 -4.02 3.86 -56.13
N PRO A 66 -3.86 4.03 -54.81
CA PRO A 66 -4.50 3.19 -53.84
C PRO A 66 -6.01 3.22 -54.07
N ALA A 67 -6.63 2.06 -54.19
CA ALA A 67 -8.08 1.93 -54.34
C ALA A 67 -8.77 2.67 -53.19
N GLN A 68 -9.51 3.69 -53.50
CA GLN A 68 -10.31 4.44 -52.53
C GLN A 68 -11.75 3.94 -52.62
N TRP A 69 -12.27 3.55 -51.47
CA TRP A 69 -13.66 3.04 -51.39
C TRP A 69 -14.51 4.00 -50.59
N ARG A 70 -15.74 4.26 -51.04
CA ARG A 70 -16.74 5.01 -50.27
C ARG A 70 -17.56 4.01 -49.43
N VAL A 71 -17.29 4.00 -48.12
CA VAL A 71 -18.02 3.19 -47.16
C VAL A 71 -18.93 4.08 -46.33
N ARG A 72 -20.22 3.71 -46.26
CA ARG A 72 -21.27 4.43 -45.52
C ARG A 72 -21.48 3.88 -44.11
N GLY A 73 -20.98 2.66 -43.82
CA GLY A 73 -21.19 2.01 -42.54
C GLY A 73 -20.15 0.93 -42.26
N PHE A 74 -19.97 0.64 -40.98
CA PHE A 74 -19.30 -0.55 -40.50
C PHE A 74 -20.31 -1.47 -39.83
N SER A 75 -20.30 -2.75 -40.19
CA SER A 75 -21.00 -3.81 -39.48
C SER A 75 -19.99 -4.56 -38.63
N VAL A 76 -20.12 -4.51 -37.31
CA VAL A 76 -19.25 -5.27 -36.41
C VAL A 76 -20.00 -6.51 -35.92
N ILE A 77 -19.45 -7.66 -36.26
CA ILE A 77 -20.03 -8.99 -35.96
C ILE A 77 -19.09 -9.79 -35.04
N GLY A 78 -19.54 -10.93 -34.55
CA GLY A 78 -18.76 -11.82 -33.67
C GLY A 78 -18.85 -11.44 -32.20
N ASP A 79 -17.83 -11.80 -31.43
CA ASP A 79 -17.78 -11.65 -29.97
C ASP A 79 -17.42 -10.21 -29.54
N ASN A 80 -18.24 -9.24 -29.91
CA ASN A 80 -18.01 -7.83 -29.55
C ASN A 80 -18.66 -7.49 -28.20
N PRO A 81 -17.87 -7.30 -27.12
CA PRO A 81 -18.39 -6.94 -25.80
C PRO A 81 -18.72 -5.45 -25.66
N LEU A 82 -18.32 -4.61 -26.62
CA LEU A 82 -18.74 -3.20 -26.65
C LEU A 82 -20.18 -3.10 -27.10
N GLY A 83 -20.99 -2.32 -26.41
CA GLY A 83 -22.36 -2.05 -26.87
C GLY A 83 -22.37 -1.33 -28.23
N SER A 84 -23.48 -1.43 -28.96
CA SER A 84 -23.63 -0.84 -30.28
C SER A 84 -23.32 0.65 -30.32
N THR A 85 -23.76 1.40 -29.32
CA THR A 85 -23.48 2.85 -29.19
C THR A 85 -21.98 3.16 -29.08
N GLU A 86 -21.25 2.40 -28.27
CA GLU A 86 -19.82 2.61 -28.08
C GLU A 86 -19.05 2.20 -29.33
N THR A 87 -19.41 1.10 -29.96
CA THR A 87 -18.84 0.66 -31.25
C THR A 87 -19.02 1.75 -32.32
N LEU A 88 -20.22 2.31 -32.43
CA LEU A 88 -20.51 3.39 -33.39
C LEU A 88 -19.68 4.65 -33.11
N LEU A 89 -19.51 5.02 -31.83
CA LEU A 89 -18.70 6.18 -31.46
C LEU A 89 -17.22 5.99 -31.86
N VAL A 90 -16.67 4.80 -31.70
CA VAL A 90 -15.30 4.48 -32.12
C VAL A 90 -15.15 4.50 -33.63
N MET A 91 -16.14 4.01 -34.37
CA MET A 91 -16.10 3.88 -35.83
C MET A 91 -16.46 5.19 -36.56
N ALA A 92 -17.19 6.11 -35.91
CA ALA A 92 -17.70 7.34 -36.51
C ALA A 92 -16.64 8.23 -37.21
N PRO A 93 -15.40 8.41 -36.68
CA PRO A 93 -14.37 9.18 -37.37
C PRO A 93 -13.99 8.64 -38.75
N PHE A 94 -14.08 7.32 -38.93
CA PHE A 94 -13.68 6.62 -40.15
C PHE A 94 -14.77 6.59 -41.23
N LEU A 95 -15.99 7.01 -40.93
CA LEU A 95 -17.10 7.13 -41.89
C LEU A 95 -17.06 8.42 -42.74
N ARG A 96 -16.15 9.33 -42.43
CA ARG A 96 -16.11 10.68 -43.06
C ARG A 96 -15.09 10.81 -44.19
N SER A 97 -14.32 9.77 -44.46
CA SER A 97 -13.20 9.82 -45.43
C SER A 97 -13.34 8.76 -46.51
N GLU A 98 -12.72 9.00 -47.65
CA GLU A 98 -12.46 7.97 -48.63
C GLU A 98 -11.56 6.91 -47.96
N LEU A 99 -12.04 5.69 -47.84
CA LEU A 99 -11.35 4.61 -47.18
C LEU A 99 -10.21 4.10 -48.04
N SER A 100 -9.00 4.28 -47.55
CA SER A 100 -7.82 3.55 -47.98
C SER A 100 -7.59 2.32 -47.10
N LEU A 101 -6.71 1.43 -47.51
CA LEU A 101 -6.30 0.29 -46.67
C LEU A 101 -5.73 0.76 -45.33
N ASP A 102 -4.96 1.86 -45.32
CA ASP A 102 -4.41 2.46 -44.10
C ASP A 102 -5.51 2.95 -43.16
N THR A 103 -6.55 3.60 -43.69
CA THR A 103 -7.70 4.05 -42.89
C THR A 103 -8.45 2.88 -42.27
N LEU A 104 -8.58 1.77 -42.99
CA LEU A 104 -9.21 0.55 -42.50
C LEU A 104 -8.38 -0.09 -41.39
N GLN A 105 -7.06 -0.14 -41.53
CA GLN A 105 -6.16 -0.60 -40.45
C GLN A 105 -6.24 0.30 -39.21
N GLN A 106 -6.34 1.63 -39.41
CA GLN A 106 -6.56 2.56 -38.29
C GLN A 106 -7.91 2.33 -37.60
N ALA A 107 -8.96 2.05 -38.35
CA ALA A 107 -10.29 1.76 -37.82
C ALA A 107 -10.29 0.43 -37.00
N THR A 108 -9.68 -0.63 -37.50
CA THR A 108 -9.54 -1.89 -36.77
C THR A 108 -8.70 -1.71 -35.51
N SER A 109 -7.57 -1.01 -35.61
CA SER A 109 -6.70 -0.71 -34.45
C SER A 109 -7.40 0.15 -33.40
N ALA A 110 -8.22 1.13 -33.81
CA ALA A 110 -8.99 1.95 -32.88
C ALA A 110 -10.03 1.13 -32.13
N LEU A 111 -10.69 0.19 -32.80
CA LEU A 111 -11.66 -0.71 -32.15
C LEU A 111 -10.94 -1.68 -31.19
N GLU A 112 -9.79 -2.25 -31.60
CA GLU A 112 -8.97 -3.09 -30.71
C GLU A 112 -8.47 -2.32 -29.49
N ALA A 113 -7.95 -1.12 -29.67
CA ALA A 113 -7.49 -0.27 -28.58
C ALA A 113 -8.63 0.02 -27.58
N ARG A 114 -9.86 0.22 -28.09
CA ARG A 114 -11.03 0.43 -27.23
C ARG A 114 -11.40 -0.83 -26.46
N LEU A 115 -11.37 -1.99 -27.10
CA LEU A 115 -11.57 -3.29 -26.45
C LEU A 115 -10.56 -3.51 -25.32
N GLN A 116 -9.27 -3.26 -25.61
CA GLN A 116 -8.18 -3.36 -24.61
C GLN A 116 -8.39 -2.39 -23.45
N ALA A 117 -8.73 -1.13 -23.74
CA ALA A 117 -8.99 -0.12 -22.70
C ALA A 117 -10.16 -0.49 -21.80
N LYS A 118 -11.08 -1.34 -22.28
CA LYS A 118 -12.20 -1.88 -21.49
C LYS A 118 -11.88 -3.22 -20.79
N GLY A 119 -10.64 -3.71 -20.88
CA GLY A 119 -10.21 -4.96 -20.26
C GLY A 119 -10.36 -6.21 -21.13
N HIS A 120 -10.75 -6.05 -22.40
CA HIS A 120 -10.94 -7.14 -23.35
C HIS A 120 -9.72 -7.35 -24.24
N ALA A 121 -8.53 -7.52 -23.65
CA ALA A 121 -7.26 -7.55 -24.39
C ALA A 121 -7.07 -8.82 -25.24
N LEU A 122 -7.82 -9.88 -25.00
CA LEU A 122 -7.82 -11.10 -25.84
C LEU A 122 -8.87 -11.06 -26.96
N HIS A 123 -9.37 -9.90 -27.30
CA HIS A 123 -10.23 -9.70 -28.48
C HIS A 123 -9.41 -9.05 -29.58
N ARG A 124 -9.54 -9.57 -30.81
CA ARG A 124 -8.92 -9.06 -32.03
C ARG A 124 -9.99 -8.67 -33.01
N VAL A 125 -9.71 -7.64 -33.81
CA VAL A 125 -10.58 -7.21 -34.88
C VAL A 125 -9.98 -7.64 -36.23
N VAL A 126 -10.64 -8.56 -36.89
CA VAL A 126 -10.19 -9.07 -38.19
C VAL A 126 -11.12 -8.58 -39.30
N LEU A 127 -10.55 -8.35 -40.45
CA LEU A 127 -11.30 -8.06 -41.68
C LEU A 127 -11.51 -9.41 -42.40
N PRO A 128 -12.73 -9.97 -42.40
CA PRO A 128 -12.99 -11.18 -43.14
C PRO A 128 -12.89 -10.93 -44.65
N PRO A 129 -12.54 -11.92 -45.47
CA PRO A 129 -12.61 -11.82 -46.92
C PRO A 129 -14.02 -11.41 -47.35
N GLN A 130 -14.14 -10.25 -48.02
CA GLN A 130 -15.43 -9.70 -48.44
C GLN A 130 -15.29 -8.84 -49.70
N GLU A 131 -16.34 -8.76 -50.48
CA GLU A 131 -16.42 -7.71 -51.50
C GLU A 131 -16.69 -6.36 -50.84
N VAL A 132 -16.02 -5.32 -51.34
CA VAL A 132 -16.15 -3.96 -50.79
C VAL A 132 -17.51 -3.41 -51.27
N THR A 133 -18.42 -3.27 -50.34
CA THR A 133 -19.76 -2.67 -50.54
C THR A 133 -19.85 -1.33 -49.78
N GLU A 134 -21.05 -0.73 -49.77
CA GLU A 134 -21.31 0.47 -48.95
C GLU A 134 -21.16 0.22 -47.43
N THR A 135 -21.18 -1.02 -46.98
CA THR A 135 -20.94 -1.42 -45.58
C THR A 135 -19.84 -2.45 -45.53
N LEU A 136 -18.81 -2.17 -44.71
CA LEU A 136 -17.71 -3.08 -44.44
C LEU A 136 -17.98 -3.86 -43.14
N THR A 137 -17.78 -5.16 -43.20
CA THR A 137 -17.92 -6.05 -42.06
C THR A 137 -16.56 -6.18 -41.36
N LEU A 138 -16.53 -5.90 -40.05
CA LEU A 138 -15.40 -6.21 -39.15
C LEU A 138 -15.86 -7.33 -38.23
N GLN A 139 -15.01 -8.30 -38.01
CA GLN A 139 -15.31 -9.43 -37.13
C GLN A 139 -14.44 -9.33 -35.86
N VAL A 140 -15.08 -9.33 -34.70
CA VAL A 140 -14.38 -9.46 -33.40
C VAL A 140 -14.26 -10.92 -33.07
N VAL A 141 -13.01 -11.37 -32.90
CA VAL A 141 -12.64 -12.74 -32.52
C VAL A 141 -12.06 -12.69 -31.12
N LYS A 142 -12.45 -13.61 -30.25
CA LYS A 142 -11.87 -13.73 -28.89
C LYS A 142 -10.99 -14.97 -28.82
N PHE A 143 -9.89 -14.83 -28.07
CA PHE A 143 -9.04 -15.96 -27.70
C PHE A 143 -9.43 -16.45 -26.31
N ALA A 144 -9.43 -17.77 -26.13
CA ALA A 144 -9.67 -18.40 -24.84
C ALA A 144 -8.36 -18.86 -24.20
N ILE A 145 -8.34 -19.01 -22.88
CA ILE A 145 -7.23 -19.64 -22.18
C ILE A 145 -7.20 -21.13 -22.52
N GLY A 146 -6.06 -21.60 -23.02
CA GLY A 146 -5.81 -23.02 -23.30
C GLY A 146 -5.46 -23.76 -22.03
N LYS A 147 -4.20 -23.64 -21.60
CA LYS A 147 -3.66 -24.29 -20.39
C LYS A 147 -3.27 -23.24 -19.36
N VAL A 148 -3.48 -23.56 -18.09
CA VAL A 148 -2.98 -22.74 -16.95
C VAL A 148 -1.93 -23.56 -16.22
N ASN A 149 -0.66 -23.17 -16.36
CA ASN A 149 0.46 -23.78 -15.68
C ASN A 149 0.89 -22.96 -14.47
N VAL A 150 0.99 -23.56 -13.28
CA VAL A 150 1.40 -22.91 -12.04
C VAL A 150 2.78 -23.40 -11.64
N GLU A 151 3.74 -22.48 -11.55
CA GLU A 151 5.13 -22.74 -11.19
C GLU A 151 5.48 -22.12 -9.84
N GLY A 152 6.18 -22.86 -8.97
CA GLY A 152 6.74 -22.32 -7.74
C GLY A 152 5.72 -22.05 -6.61
N ALA A 153 4.54 -22.69 -6.63
CA ALA A 153 3.48 -22.50 -5.63
C ALA A 153 3.89 -22.80 -4.18
N GLY A 154 4.91 -23.66 -3.98
CA GLY A 154 5.48 -23.95 -2.65
C GLY A 154 4.43 -24.37 -1.61
N ALA A 155 4.48 -23.74 -0.45
CA ALA A 155 3.57 -24.03 0.66
C ALA A 155 2.11 -23.58 0.45
N PHE A 156 1.81 -22.85 -0.64
CA PHE A 156 0.43 -22.45 -0.95
C PHE A 156 -0.32 -23.51 -1.75
N GLY A 157 0.38 -24.28 -2.59
CA GLY A 157 -0.23 -25.27 -3.48
C GLY A 157 -0.94 -24.64 -4.68
N GLU A 158 -1.06 -25.43 -5.76
CA GLU A 158 -1.66 -24.99 -7.02
C GLU A 158 -3.14 -24.57 -6.87
N ALA A 159 -3.92 -25.35 -6.10
CA ALA A 159 -5.33 -25.08 -5.90
C ALA A 159 -5.59 -23.72 -5.22
N ASN A 160 -4.71 -23.27 -4.31
CA ASN A 160 -4.78 -21.93 -3.72
C ASN A 160 -4.51 -20.87 -4.77
N ILE A 161 -3.46 -21.05 -5.60
CA ILE A 161 -3.09 -20.07 -6.63
C ILE A 161 -4.20 -19.94 -7.67
N ARG A 162 -4.75 -21.04 -8.17
CA ARG A 162 -5.90 -21.02 -9.10
C ARG A 162 -7.12 -20.30 -8.50
N ARG A 163 -7.40 -20.51 -7.21
CA ARG A 163 -8.50 -19.83 -6.50
C ARG A 163 -8.25 -18.31 -6.38
N SER A 164 -6.99 -17.89 -6.29
CA SER A 164 -6.66 -16.46 -6.20
C SER A 164 -6.75 -15.71 -7.54
N LEU A 165 -6.88 -16.44 -8.66
CA LEU A 165 -6.97 -15.90 -10.02
C LEU A 165 -8.18 -16.48 -10.77
N PRO A 166 -9.42 -16.24 -10.31
CA PRO A 166 -10.63 -16.83 -10.90
C PRO A 166 -10.88 -16.45 -12.37
N GLU A 167 -10.24 -15.37 -12.88
CA GLU A 167 -10.29 -15.03 -14.32
C GLU A 167 -9.47 -16.00 -15.19
N LEU A 168 -8.48 -16.70 -14.65
CA LEU A 168 -7.66 -17.65 -15.39
C LEU A 168 -8.30 -19.05 -15.37
N GLN A 169 -9.39 -19.22 -16.10
CA GLN A 169 -10.07 -20.51 -16.32
C GLN A 169 -9.79 -21.00 -17.72
N GLU A 170 -9.41 -22.29 -17.84
CA GLU A 170 -9.26 -22.96 -19.13
C GLU A 170 -10.57 -22.94 -19.92
N GLY A 171 -10.54 -22.57 -21.19
CA GLY A 171 -11.71 -22.33 -22.03
C GLY A 171 -12.38 -20.96 -21.85
N GLY A 172 -12.00 -20.18 -20.83
CA GLY A 172 -12.52 -18.84 -20.57
C GLY A 172 -11.73 -17.75 -21.30
N THR A 173 -12.34 -16.58 -21.47
CA THR A 173 -11.65 -15.35 -21.93
C THR A 173 -11.57 -14.38 -20.77
N PRO A 174 -10.37 -14.15 -20.16
CA PRO A 174 -10.24 -13.33 -18.96
C PRO A 174 -10.51 -11.85 -19.24
N HIS A 175 -11.14 -11.19 -18.27
CA HIS A 175 -11.23 -9.74 -18.23
C HIS A 175 -9.99 -9.18 -17.54
N PHE A 176 -9.16 -8.46 -18.27
CA PHE A 176 -7.81 -8.06 -17.81
C PHE A 176 -7.82 -7.11 -16.61
N HIS A 177 -8.80 -6.21 -16.50
CA HIS A 177 -8.92 -5.37 -15.30
C HIS A 177 -9.22 -6.22 -14.06
N ALA A 178 -10.11 -7.22 -14.16
CA ALA A 178 -10.40 -8.13 -13.07
C ALA A 178 -9.18 -8.99 -12.73
N LEU A 179 -8.47 -9.52 -13.74
CA LEU A 179 -7.23 -10.27 -13.54
C LEU A 179 -6.14 -9.42 -12.86
N ALA A 180 -6.00 -8.15 -13.24
CA ALA A 180 -5.07 -7.22 -12.60
C ALA A 180 -5.43 -6.98 -11.13
N VAL A 181 -6.72 -6.80 -10.80
CA VAL A 181 -7.20 -6.69 -9.42
C VAL A 181 -6.92 -7.96 -8.63
N GLN A 182 -7.20 -9.14 -9.19
CA GLN A 182 -6.95 -10.43 -8.55
C GLN A 182 -5.46 -10.65 -8.28
N THR A 183 -4.61 -10.33 -9.25
CA THR A 183 -3.15 -10.41 -9.11
C THR A 183 -2.64 -9.44 -8.04
N ALA A 184 -3.13 -8.19 -8.04
CA ALA A 184 -2.76 -7.21 -7.02
C ALA A 184 -3.17 -7.67 -5.61
N LEU A 185 -4.39 -8.21 -5.48
CA LEU A 185 -4.91 -8.74 -4.22
C LEU A 185 -4.16 -10.00 -3.76
N ALA A 186 -3.76 -10.88 -4.69
CA ALA A 186 -2.92 -12.04 -4.38
C ALA A 186 -1.53 -11.61 -3.88
N ASN A 187 -0.99 -10.52 -4.42
CA ASN A 187 0.29 -9.93 -4.04
C ASN A 187 0.23 -9.07 -2.76
N ASP A 188 -0.94 -8.77 -2.22
CA ASP A 188 -1.09 -8.21 -0.86
C ASP A 188 -0.80 -9.26 0.23
N ASN A 189 -0.66 -10.53 -0.14
CA ASN A 189 -0.22 -11.58 0.78
C ASN A 189 1.29 -11.47 1.02
N PRO A 190 1.76 -11.31 2.28
CA PRO A 190 3.18 -11.07 2.57
C PRO A 190 4.10 -12.26 2.29
N ALA A 191 3.55 -13.47 2.13
CA ALA A 191 4.31 -14.70 1.94
C ALA A 191 4.23 -15.28 0.52
N LYS A 192 3.58 -14.59 -0.43
CA LYS A 192 3.60 -15.00 -1.84
C LYS A 192 3.63 -13.81 -2.78
N GLN A 193 4.25 -14.00 -3.92
CA GLN A 193 4.24 -13.07 -5.04
C GLN A 193 3.88 -13.82 -6.31
N VAL A 194 2.88 -13.32 -7.02
CA VAL A 194 2.30 -13.96 -8.20
C VAL A 194 2.54 -13.08 -9.43
N GLN A 195 3.01 -13.70 -10.50
CA GLN A 195 3.18 -13.08 -11.82
C GLN A 195 2.49 -13.94 -12.87
N VAL A 196 1.72 -13.31 -13.75
CA VAL A 196 1.00 -13.99 -14.84
C VAL A 196 1.66 -13.62 -16.15
N ALA A 197 2.06 -14.63 -16.93
CA ALA A 197 2.54 -14.48 -18.30
C ALA A 197 1.58 -15.21 -19.24
N LEU A 198 1.26 -14.59 -20.35
CA LEU A 198 0.39 -15.14 -21.40
C LEU A 198 1.18 -15.32 -22.68
N LYS A 199 1.05 -16.46 -23.33
CA LYS A 199 1.71 -16.82 -24.61
C LYS A 199 0.69 -17.51 -25.51
N ALA A 200 0.77 -17.29 -26.83
CA ALA A 200 0.03 -18.10 -27.78
C ALA A 200 0.31 -19.58 -27.55
N SER A 201 -0.71 -20.41 -27.58
CA SER A 201 -0.56 -21.86 -27.39
C SER A 201 0.20 -22.47 -28.56
N ASP A 202 1.13 -23.36 -28.24
CA ASP A 202 1.89 -24.09 -29.28
C ASP A 202 1.02 -25.17 -29.95
N ASP A 203 -0.06 -25.60 -29.31
CA ASP A 203 -0.97 -26.66 -29.78
C ASP A 203 -2.14 -26.14 -30.62
N ASN A 204 -2.61 -24.92 -30.37
CA ASN A 204 -3.77 -24.33 -31.03
C ASN A 204 -3.64 -22.81 -31.14
N PRO A 205 -3.61 -22.23 -32.36
CA PRO A 205 -3.43 -20.78 -32.54
C PRO A 205 -4.60 -19.93 -32.02
N ASP A 206 -5.78 -20.52 -31.76
CA ASP A 206 -6.94 -19.82 -31.20
C ASP A 206 -6.92 -19.79 -29.67
N LEU A 207 -5.91 -20.38 -29.04
CA LEU A 207 -5.77 -20.44 -27.60
C LEU A 207 -4.53 -19.68 -27.10
N ILE A 208 -4.64 -19.19 -25.87
CA ILE A 208 -3.56 -18.52 -25.14
C ILE A 208 -3.25 -19.33 -23.89
N ASP A 209 -2.01 -19.78 -23.73
CA ASP A 209 -1.58 -20.47 -22.52
C ASP A 209 -1.12 -19.46 -21.45
N ALA A 210 -1.54 -19.68 -20.21
CA ALA A 210 -1.18 -18.87 -19.06
C ALA A 210 -0.14 -19.60 -18.21
N THR A 211 0.97 -18.93 -17.91
CA THR A 211 1.97 -19.40 -16.93
C THR A 211 1.92 -18.48 -15.71
N VAL A 212 1.58 -19.04 -14.55
CA VAL A 212 1.53 -18.35 -13.28
C VAL A 212 2.77 -18.69 -12.48
N ARG A 213 3.70 -17.74 -12.40
CA ARG A 213 4.93 -17.88 -11.60
C ARG A 213 4.70 -17.37 -10.20
N VAL A 214 5.02 -18.19 -9.21
CA VAL A 214 4.83 -17.87 -7.80
C VAL A 214 6.17 -17.92 -7.08
N GLN A 215 6.47 -16.85 -6.34
CA GLN A 215 7.54 -16.84 -5.36
C GLN A 215 6.90 -16.95 -3.98
N ALA A 216 7.02 -18.13 -3.36
CA ALA A 216 6.42 -18.42 -2.07
C ALA A 216 7.47 -18.40 -0.96
N ALA A 217 7.16 -17.73 0.15
CA ALA A 217 7.89 -17.81 1.40
C ALA A 217 7.09 -18.65 2.42
N PRO A 218 7.71 -19.11 3.52
CA PRO A 218 6.96 -19.78 4.58
C PRO A 218 5.79 -18.92 5.07
N PRO A 219 4.56 -19.45 5.13
CA PRO A 219 3.40 -18.68 5.52
C PRO A 219 3.39 -18.31 7.02
N LEU A 220 4.05 -19.11 7.88
CA LEU A 220 4.24 -18.80 9.29
C LEU A 220 5.53 -18.00 9.48
N GLN A 221 5.41 -16.79 10.04
CA GLN A 221 6.52 -15.88 10.29
C GLN A 221 6.45 -15.35 11.72
N TRP A 222 7.62 -15.16 12.33
CA TRP A 222 7.78 -14.57 13.66
C TRP A 222 8.76 -13.41 13.58
N SER A 223 8.48 -12.36 14.33
CA SER A 223 9.42 -11.26 14.52
C SER A 223 9.44 -10.82 15.97
N ALA A 224 10.59 -10.35 16.41
CA ALA A 224 10.79 -9.72 17.70
C ALA A 224 11.42 -8.36 17.50
N SER A 225 11.00 -7.35 18.26
CA SER A 225 11.64 -6.04 18.22
C SER A 225 11.82 -5.45 19.61
N LEU A 226 12.94 -4.74 19.78
CA LEU A 226 13.27 -4.00 20.99
C LEU A 226 13.42 -2.53 20.64
N SER A 227 12.67 -1.66 21.34
CA SER A 227 12.75 -0.22 21.13
C SER A 227 12.76 0.57 22.46
N ASN A 228 13.11 1.84 22.39
CA ASN A 228 13.10 2.76 23.54
C ASN A 228 11.95 3.80 23.45
N THR A 229 10.82 3.38 22.91
CA THR A 229 9.63 4.25 22.73
C THR A 229 8.81 4.44 24.00
N GLY A 230 9.14 3.77 25.08
CA GLY A 230 8.46 3.88 26.36
C GLY A 230 8.72 5.19 27.11
N THR A 231 8.12 5.30 28.30
CA THR A 231 8.19 6.46 29.19
C THR A 231 8.93 6.13 30.50
N ALA A 232 9.29 7.13 31.26
CA ALA A 232 9.91 6.91 32.58
C ALA A 232 8.96 6.20 33.55
N SER A 233 7.65 6.44 33.44
CA SER A 233 6.63 5.85 34.33
C SER A 233 6.32 4.39 34.01
N THR A 234 6.41 3.97 32.74
CA THR A 234 6.03 2.61 32.30
C THR A 234 7.21 1.78 31.82
N GLY A 235 8.46 2.21 32.11
CA GLY A 235 9.67 1.65 31.51
C GLY A 235 9.95 2.30 30.15
N ARG A 236 11.23 2.55 29.84
CA ARG A 236 11.64 3.19 28.58
C ARG A 236 11.73 2.22 27.42
N ASP A 237 11.90 0.96 27.71
CA ASP A 237 12.02 -0.15 26.76
C ASP A 237 10.65 -0.70 26.34
N ARG A 238 10.58 -1.24 25.13
CA ARG A 238 9.45 -2.02 24.62
C ARG A 238 9.98 -3.23 23.89
N LEU A 239 9.57 -4.40 24.35
CA LEU A 239 9.76 -5.67 23.65
C LEU A 239 8.43 -6.02 22.96
N SER A 240 8.46 -6.14 21.65
CA SER A 240 7.31 -6.59 20.86
C SER A 240 7.61 -7.93 20.21
N LEU A 241 6.67 -8.86 20.30
CA LEU A 241 6.68 -10.16 19.64
C LEU A 241 5.48 -10.19 18.68
N VAL A 242 5.70 -10.57 17.44
CA VAL A 242 4.66 -10.69 16.42
C VAL A 242 4.75 -12.06 15.78
N GLY A 243 3.65 -12.79 15.78
CA GLY A 243 3.47 -14.01 15.00
C GLY A 243 2.41 -13.79 13.93
N SER A 244 2.67 -14.25 12.72
CA SER A 244 1.72 -14.15 11.61
C SER A 244 1.69 -15.42 10.78
N HIS A 245 0.50 -15.75 10.26
CA HIS A 245 0.29 -16.83 9.31
C HIS A 245 -0.48 -16.31 8.11
N ALA A 246 0.11 -16.42 6.93
CA ALA A 246 -0.37 -15.80 5.70
C ALA A 246 -1.26 -16.70 4.81
N ASN A 247 -1.50 -17.96 5.23
CA ASN A 247 -2.29 -18.92 4.44
C ASN A 247 -3.08 -19.88 5.33
N LEU A 248 -3.88 -19.34 6.27
CA LEU A 248 -4.76 -20.18 7.07
C LEU A 248 -5.80 -20.86 6.18
N PHE A 249 -6.07 -22.14 6.47
CA PHE A 249 -7.03 -22.98 5.75
C PHE A 249 -6.72 -23.13 4.25
N GLU A 250 -5.47 -22.85 3.83
CA GLU A 250 -5.06 -22.85 2.41
C GLU A 250 -5.90 -21.90 1.54
N ARG A 251 -6.42 -20.80 2.12
CA ARG A 251 -7.33 -19.84 1.49
C ARG A 251 -6.82 -18.40 1.51
N ASP A 252 -5.51 -18.22 1.73
CA ASP A 252 -4.90 -16.89 1.87
C ASP A 252 -5.46 -16.05 3.03
N HIS A 253 -6.17 -16.66 3.95
CA HIS A 253 -6.56 -15.97 5.16
C HIS A 253 -5.31 -15.67 5.99
N GLN A 254 -5.21 -14.44 6.46
CA GLN A 254 -4.04 -13.97 7.20
C GLN A 254 -4.43 -13.72 8.64
N LEU A 255 -3.64 -14.25 9.56
CA LEU A 255 -3.76 -13.97 10.99
C LEU A 255 -2.47 -13.33 11.47
N SER A 256 -2.56 -12.24 12.23
CA SER A 256 -1.43 -11.65 12.93
C SER A 256 -1.77 -11.44 14.38
N VAL A 257 -0.86 -11.82 15.27
CA VAL A 257 -0.96 -11.63 16.72
C VAL A 257 0.29 -10.87 17.17
N ALA A 258 0.10 -9.79 17.91
CA ALA A 258 1.18 -8.99 18.48
C ALA A 258 1.03 -8.91 20.00
N TYR A 259 2.15 -9.02 20.70
CA TYR A 259 2.24 -8.78 22.14
C TYR A 259 3.40 -7.84 22.43
N THR A 260 3.15 -6.81 23.23
CA THR A 260 4.20 -5.86 23.64
C THR A 260 4.17 -5.63 25.15
N THR A 261 5.36 -5.61 25.71
CA THR A 261 5.60 -5.35 27.15
C THR A 261 6.86 -4.50 27.34
N SER A 262 7.14 -4.12 28.58
CA SER A 262 8.43 -3.56 28.99
C SER A 262 9.23 -4.65 29.75
N LEU A 263 10.52 -4.81 29.43
CA LEU A 263 11.39 -5.72 30.17
C LEU A 263 11.67 -5.21 31.58
N ALA A 264 11.78 -3.88 31.74
CA ALA A 264 12.04 -3.24 33.02
C ALA A 264 10.80 -3.22 33.92
N ARG A 265 9.59 -3.13 33.33
CA ARG A 265 8.31 -3.01 34.06
C ARG A 265 7.20 -3.82 33.37
N PRO A 266 7.27 -5.15 33.39
CA PRO A 266 6.34 -5.98 32.61
C PRO A 266 4.88 -5.91 33.12
N SER A 267 4.66 -5.63 34.39
CA SER A 267 3.33 -5.40 34.97
C SER A 267 2.65 -4.13 34.48
N ASP A 268 3.44 -3.13 34.09
CA ASP A 268 2.95 -1.80 33.76
C ASP A 268 2.63 -1.65 32.26
N VAL A 269 3.08 -2.60 31.43
CA VAL A 269 2.87 -2.57 29.98
C VAL A 269 2.34 -3.88 29.46
N ARG A 270 1.12 -3.83 28.99
CA ARG A 270 0.48 -4.93 28.27
C ARG A 270 -0.27 -4.38 27.06
N GLN A 271 0.18 -4.78 25.89
CA GLN A 271 -0.51 -4.48 24.64
C GLN A 271 -0.69 -5.79 23.86
N VAL A 272 -1.91 -6.09 23.49
CA VAL A 272 -2.28 -7.27 22.68
C VAL A 272 -2.98 -6.77 21.44
N GLY A 273 -2.59 -7.29 20.29
CA GLY A 273 -3.23 -7.01 18.99
C GLY A 273 -3.51 -8.30 18.25
N LEU A 274 -4.65 -8.34 17.59
CA LEU A 274 -5.09 -9.41 16.72
C LEU A 274 -5.63 -8.80 15.43
N THR A 275 -5.22 -9.32 14.27
CA THR A 275 -5.82 -8.98 12.97
C THR A 275 -6.09 -10.25 12.19
N TYR A 276 -7.27 -10.34 11.60
CA TYR A 276 -7.65 -11.41 10.71
C TYR A 276 -8.14 -10.82 9.38
N ARG A 277 -7.57 -11.28 8.27
CA ARG A 277 -7.83 -10.75 6.92
C ARG A 277 -8.31 -11.86 6.00
N VAL A 278 -9.31 -11.55 5.20
CA VAL A 278 -9.93 -12.49 4.26
C VAL A 278 -10.01 -11.85 2.87
N PRO A 279 -9.31 -12.36 1.85
CA PRO A 279 -9.42 -11.89 0.48
C PRO A 279 -10.68 -12.42 -0.21
N PHE A 280 -11.33 -11.57 -1.00
CA PHE A 280 -12.44 -11.90 -1.88
C PHE A 280 -12.05 -11.60 -3.32
N TYR A 281 -11.40 -12.56 -3.97
CA TYR A 281 -10.80 -12.38 -5.30
C TYR A 281 -11.81 -12.02 -6.39
N THR A 282 -13.00 -12.63 -6.37
CA THR A 282 -14.04 -12.40 -7.37
C THR A 282 -14.61 -10.99 -7.37
N VAL A 283 -14.63 -10.34 -6.20
CA VAL A 283 -15.13 -8.96 -6.05
C VAL A 283 -14.02 -7.94 -5.87
N GLY A 284 -12.77 -8.38 -5.89
CA GLY A 284 -11.60 -7.51 -5.77
C GLY A 284 -11.49 -6.81 -4.42
N GLY A 285 -11.77 -7.51 -3.33
CA GLY A 285 -11.79 -6.91 -2.01
C GLY A 285 -11.12 -7.72 -0.91
N MET A 286 -10.81 -7.02 0.20
CA MET A 286 -10.23 -7.58 1.43
C MET A 286 -11.08 -7.18 2.62
N LEU A 287 -11.50 -8.13 3.43
CA LEU A 287 -12.15 -7.89 4.73
C LEU A 287 -11.11 -8.02 5.84
N ASP A 288 -11.03 -7.03 6.70
CA ASP A 288 -10.12 -7.01 7.86
C ASP A 288 -10.94 -6.91 9.15
N ALA A 289 -10.72 -7.82 10.09
CA ALA A 289 -11.20 -7.73 11.45
C ALA A 289 -10.01 -7.54 12.38
N SER A 290 -10.10 -6.59 13.32
CA SER A 290 -9.02 -6.29 14.24
C SER A 290 -9.50 -6.15 15.67
N PHE A 291 -8.62 -6.47 16.60
CA PHE A 291 -8.85 -6.27 18.03
C PHE A 291 -7.54 -5.81 18.69
N THR A 292 -7.62 -4.82 19.57
CA THR A 292 -6.50 -4.39 20.41
C THR A 292 -6.96 -4.17 21.85
N ASP A 293 -6.11 -4.56 22.79
CA ASP A 293 -6.25 -4.25 24.23
C ASP A 293 -4.90 -3.67 24.69
N SER A 294 -4.88 -2.48 25.23
CA SER A 294 -3.68 -1.80 25.65
C SER A 294 -3.91 -0.97 26.90
N ASN A 295 -2.96 -0.97 27.82
CA ASN A 295 -2.96 -0.11 29.00
C ASN A 295 -2.04 1.12 28.87
N VAL A 296 -1.37 1.27 27.71
CA VAL A 296 -0.47 2.40 27.41
C VAL A 296 -0.72 2.97 26.03
N VAL A 297 -0.26 4.20 25.81
CA VAL A 297 -0.20 4.81 24.47
C VAL A 297 1.07 4.34 23.74
N GLY A 298 0.95 4.05 22.48
CA GLY A 298 2.10 3.71 21.65
C GLY A 298 1.75 2.82 20.48
N GLN A 299 2.78 2.52 19.69
CA GLN A 299 2.71 1.61 18.57
C GLN A 299 3.32 0.26 18.94
N PHE A 300 2.70 -0.83 18.48
CA PHE A 300 3.19 -2.19 18.72
C PHE A 300 2.81 -3.10 17.54
N GLY A 301 3.82 -3.69 16.93
CA GLY A 301 3.65 -4.38 15.65
C GLY A 301 3.00 -3.44 14.63
N THR A 302 1.92 -3.88 14.02
CA THR A 302 1.09 -3.09 13.08
C THR A 302 -0.04 -2.30 13.78
N PHE A 303 -0.13 -2.37 15.10
CA PHE A 303 -1.20 -1.77 15.88
C PHE A 303 -0.78 -0.46 16.51
N THR A 304 -1.74 0.44 16.70
CA THR A 304 -1.55 1.72 17.40
C THR A 304 -2.58 1.86 18.51
N SER A 305 -2.11 2.17 19.72
CA SER A 305 -2.97 2.56 20.84
C SER A 305 -2.86 4.06 21.10
N THR A 306 -3.99 4.74 21.06
CA THR A 306 -4.07 6.19 21.34
C THR A 306 -4.47 6.50 22.79
N GLY A 307 -4.69 5.47 23.60
CA GLY A 307 -5.05 5.54 25.01
C GLY A 307 -5.16 4.16 25.63
N ALA A 308 -5.19 4.09 26.95
CA ALA A 308 -5.51 2.85 27.65
C ALA A 308 -6.95 2.42 27.35
N GLY A 309 -7.14 1.19 26.89
CA GLY A 309 -8.45 0.65 26.53
C GLY A 309 -8.39 -0.41 25.45
N ARG A 310 -9.51 -0.65 24.79
CA ARG A 310 -9.64 -1.64 23.74
C ARG A 310 -10.33 -1.08 22.51
N THR A 311 -9.96 -1.61 21.37
CA THR A 311 -10.58 -1.31 20.08
C THR A 311 -10.91 -2.59 19.35
N ALA A 312 -12.13 -2.71 18.85
CA ALA A 312 -12.52 -3.71 17.86
C ALA A 312 -12.85 -2.98 16.56
N GLY A 313 -12.34 -3.46 15.44
CA GLY A 313 -12.53 -2.86 14.13
C GLY A 313 -12.92 -3.88 13.08
N LEU A 314 -13.74 -3.46 12.13
CA LEU A 314 -14.07 -4.20 10.91
C LEU A 314 -13.95 -3.24 9.74
N SER A 315 -13.20 -3.63 8.70
CA SER A 315 -13.08 -2.82 7.49
C SER A 315 -13.08 -3.65 6.24
N TYR A 316 -13.61 -3.07 5.16
CA TYR A 316 -13.57 -3.63 3.82
C TYR A 316 -12.80 -2.70 2.91
N THR A 317 -11.79 -3.24 2.23
CA THR A 317 -10.97 -2.55 1.24
C THR A 317 -11.33 -3.09 -0.15
N HIS A 318 -11.74 -2.20 -1.05
CA HIS A 318 -11.96 -2.51 -2.46
C HIS A 318 -10.78 -2.02 -3.30
N HIS A 319 -10.26 -2.88 -4.17
CA HIS A 319 -9.15 -2.62 -5.09
C HIS A 319 -9.70 -2.27 -6.47
N TYR A 320 -9.23 -1.17 -7.06
CA TYR A 320 -9.62 -0.76 -8.43
C TYR A 320 -8.66 -1.27 -9.51
N GLY A 321 -7.71 -2.13 -9.12
CA GLY A 321 -6.66 -2.60 -10.02
C GLY A 321 -5.47 -1.64 -10.10
N THR A 322 -4.49 -2.04 -10.91
CA THR A 322 -3.27 -1.26 -11.16
C THR A 322 -3.24 -0.86 -12.63
N GLU A 323 -3.11 0.44 -12.88
CA GLU A 323 -3.01 1.04 -14.20
C GLU A 323 -1.80 1.97 -14.21
N ASP A 324 -0.85 1.76 -15.11
CA ASP A 324 0.41 2.52 -15.19
C ASP A 324 1.17 2.61 -13.85
N GLY A 325 1.17 1.50 -13.09
CA GLY A 325 1.78 1.43 -11.76
C GLY A 325 0.98 2.13 -10.65
N LEU A 326 -0.13 2.80 -10.96
CA LEU A 326 -1.02 3.45 -10.01
C LEU A 326 -2.06 2.44 -9.49
N THR A 327 -2.04 2.16 -8.20
CA THR A 327 -3.02 1.32 -7.51
C THR A 327 -3.91 2.20 -6.63
N ARG A 328 -5.21 1.97 -6.67
CA ARG A 328 -6.24 2.75 -5.98
C ARG A 328 -7.09 1.86 -5.10
N PHE A 329 -7.52 2.39 -3.95
CA PHE A 329 -8.32 1.66 -2.97
C PHE A 329 -9.42 2.55 -2.41
N ALA A 330 -10.60 2.00 -2.21
CA ALA A 330 -11.63 2.57 -1.34
C ALA A 330 -11.76 1.68 -0.10
N VAL A 331 -11.87 2.31 1.07
CA VAL A 331 -12.01 1.58 2.34
C VAL A 331 -13.21 2.11 3.09
N VAL A 332 -14.04 1.21 3.58
CA VAL A 332 -15.06 1.52 4.59
C VAL A 332 -14.72 0.75 5.86
N GLY A 333 -14.70 1.44 7.00
CA GLY A 333 -14.35 0.85 8.29
C GLY A 333 -15.27 1.32 9.40
N LEU A 334 -15.54 0.43 10.34
CA LEU A 334 -16.26 0.70 11.57
C LEU A 334 -15.42 0.23 12.74
N ASP A 335 -15.13 1.14 13.67
CA ASP A 335 -14.44 0.80 14.91
C ASP A 335 -15.38 0.94 16.11
N ASP A 336 -15.08 0.20 17.16
CA ASP A 336 -15.65 0.34 18.50
C ASP A 336 -14.50 0.50 19.49
N LYS A 337 -14.26 1.73 19.92
CA LYS A 337 -13.13 2.13 20.77
C LYS A 337 -13.61 2.46 22.17
N VAL A 338 -13.07 1.78 23.16
CA VAL A 338 -13.35 2.01 24.57
C VAL A 338 -12.09 2.54 25.24
N PHE A 339 -12.15 3.72 25.83
CA PHE A 339 -11.05 4.36 26.55
C PHE A 339 -11.31 4.33 28.04
N ASN A 340 -10.37 3.77 28.80
CA ASN A 340 -10.45 3.70 30.25
C ASN A 340 -10.21 5.07 30.87
N PRO A 341 -10.74 5.34 32.08
CA PRO A 341 -10.38 6.51 32.87
C PRO A 341 -8.86 6.59 33.06
N VAL A 342 -8.32 7.80 33.09
CA VAL A 342 -6.91 8.01 33.45
C VAL A 342 -6.72 7.56 34.90
N GLN A 343 -5.66 6.83 35.16
CA GLN A 343 -5.31 6.32 36.49
C GLN A 343 -4.03 7.02 36.99
N LEU A 344 -4.03 7.32 38.27
CA LEU A 344 -2.83 7.76 38.99
C LEU A 344 -2.50 6.67 40.02
N ASN A 345 -1.32 6.03 39.90
CA ASN A 345 -0.92 4.89 40.71
C ASN A 345 -1.96 3.74 40.77
N GLY A 346 -2.58 3.45 39.63
CA GLY A 346 -3.59 2.38 39.53
C GLY A 346 -5.02 2.79 40.00
N ILE A 347 -5.20 3.99 40.52
CA ILE A 347 -6.49 4.49 40.98
C ILE A 347 -7.06 5.44 39.90
N PRO A 348 -8.30 5.20 39.40
CA PRO A 348 -8.95 6.11 38.48
C PRO A 348 -9.08 7.52 39.06
N LEU A 349 -8.78 8.55 38.28
CA LEU A 349 -9.00 9.93 38.70
C LEU A 349 -10.49 10.18 38.99
N ALA A 350 -10.77 10.81 40.12
CA ALA A 350 -12.14 11.09 40.56
C ALA A 350 -12.92 11.85 39.48
N GLY A 351 -14.15 11.45 39.23
CA GLY A 351 -15.05 12.07 38.27
C GLY A 351 -14.84 11.68 36.82
N GLN A 352 -13.76 11.01 36.48
CA GLN A 352 -13.58 10.49 35.12
C GLN A 352 -14.39 9.22 34.86
N GLN A 353 -14.97 9.14 33.67
CA GLN A 353 -15.77 8.00 33.21
C GLN A 353 -15.08 7.28 32.06
N GLN A 354 -15.45 6.02 31.86
CA GLN A 354 -15.08 5.31 30.64
C GLN A 354 -15.72 6.00 29.43
N ARG A 355 -14.94 6.24 28.41
CA ARG A 355 -15.39 6.87 27.15
C ARG A 355 -15.41 5.85 26.04
N ARG A 356 -16.35 6.02 25.11
CA ARG A 356 -16.48 5.16 23.94
C ARG A 356 -16.68 6.00 22.70
N SER A 357 -16.01 5.66 21.60
CA SER A 357 -16.30 6.20 20.28
C SER A 357 -16.50 5.06 19.27
N ARG A 358 -17.39 5.30 18.31
CA ARG A 358 -17.74 4.33 17.26
C ARG A 358 -17.65 4.98 15.88
N PRO A 359 -16.43 5.32 15.43
CA PRO A 359 -16.25 5.99 14.14
C PRO A 359 -16.55 5.06 12.97
N LEU A 360 -17.45 5.54 12.09
CA LEU A 360 -17.55 5.08 10.72
C LEU A 360 -16.56 5.90 9.89
N THR A 361 -15.71 5.24 9.14
CA THR A 361 -14.65 5.86 8.35
C THR A 361 -14.77 5.47 6.88
N LEU A 362 -14.77 6.45 6.00
CA LEU A 362 -14.63 6.28 4.56
C LEU A 362 -13.27 6.80 4.14
N SER A 363 -12.52 6.01 3.38
CA SER A 363 -11.18 6.40 2.95
C SER A 363 -10.98 6.11 1.45
N TYR A 364 -10.20 6.97 0.81
CA TYR A 364 -9.64 6.73 -0.50
C TYR A 364 -8.12 6.79 -0.41
N ARG A 365 -7.45 5.80 -0.99
CA ARG A 365 -5.99 5.70 -1.00
C ARG A 365 -5.48 5.43 -2.41
N ALA A 366 -4.31 5.97 -2.72
CA ALA A 366 -3.61 5.70 -3.96
C ALA A 366 -2.12 5.53 -3.67
N LYS A 367 -1.47 4.65 -4.42
CA LYS A 367 -0.01 4.46 -4.39
C LYS A 367 0.49 4.22 -5.81
N GLN A 368 1.68 4.70 -6.10
CA GLN A 368 2.34 4.43 -7.37
C GLN A 368 3.81 4.17 -7.14
N GLN A 369 4.33 3.21 -7.87
CA GLN A 369 5.74 2.90 -7.92
C GLN A 369 6.22 2.99 -9.37
N THR A 370 7.32 3.71 -9.57
CA THR A 370 8.08 3.77 -10.82
C THR A 370 9.51 3.28 -10.56
N ASP A 371 10.35 3.25 -11.59
CA ASP A 371 11.76 2.84 -11.43
C ASP A 371 12.55 3.75 -10.49
N THR A 372 12.17 5.02 -10.38
CA THR A 372 12.91 6.05 -9.63
C THR A 372 12.16 6.63 -8.45
N ALA A 373 10.87 6.38 -8.31
CA ALA A 373 10.05 6.99 -7.27
C ALA A 373 8.94 6.04 -6.77
N TYR A 374 8.63 6.18 -5.50
CA TYR A 374 7.43 5.65 -4.88
C TYR A 374 6.67 6.79 -4.22
N TRP A 375 5.35 6.82 -4.35
CA TRP A 375 4.51 7.69 -3.54
C TRP A 375 3.22 6.98 -3.11
N ASP A 376 2.69 7.41 -1.97
CA ASP A 376 1.37 7.03 -1.49
C ASP A 376 0.63 8.26 -0.96
N ALA A 377 -0.68 8.24 -1.05
CA ALA A 377 -1.55 9.28 -0.50
C ALA A 377 -2.88 8.67 -0.06
N GLY A 378 -3.46 9.25 0.98
CA GLY A 378 -4.75 8.83 1.48
C GLY A 378 -5.52 9.98 2.12
N VAL A 379 -6.82 9.97 1.95
CA VAL A 379 -7.76 10.85 2.62
C VAL A 379 -8.85 10.00 3.27
N SER A 380 -9.27 10.36 4.47
CA SER A 380 -10.35 9.67 5.18
C SER A 380 -11.25 10.65 5.91
N LEU A 381 -12.55 10.39 5.85
CA LEU A 381 -13.58 11.09 6.61
C LEU A 381 -14.14 10.12 7.65
N SER A 382 -14.04 10.50 8.92
CA SER A 382 -14.59 9.74 10.04
C SER A 382 -15.71 10.51 10.71
N THR A 383 -16.78 9.81 11.09
CA THR A 383 -17.87 10.36 11.89
C THR A 383 -18.21 9.40 13.01
N ASN A 384 -18.40 9.93 14.23
CA ASN A 384 -18.76 9.09 15.36
C ASN A 384 -20.24 8.74 15.33
N LEU A 385 -20.56 7.47 15.35
CA LEU A 385 -21.91 6.95 15.46
C LEU A 385 -22.36 6.95 16.91
N SER A 386 -23.64 7.17 17.14
CA SER A 386 -24.25 7.11 18.48
C SER A 386 -24.34 5.67 19.00
N GLY A 387 -24.56 5.53 20.31
CA GLY A 387 -24.83 4.26 20.99
C GLY A 387 -23.63 3.66 21.72
N GLY A 388 -23.94 2.79 22.65
CA GLY A 388 -22.98 2.15 23.58
C GLY A 388 -22.72 2.97 24.86
N GLY A 389 -22.50 2.28 25.98
CA GLY A 389 -22.14 2.91 27.24
C GLY A 389 -20.83 3.71 27.12
N GLY A 390 -20.80 4.93 27.66
CA GLY A 390 -19.66 5.83 27.56
C GLY A 390 -19.61 6.71 26.29
N ASN A 391 -20.50 6.50 25.31
CA ASN A 391 -20.60 7.34 24.12
C ASN A 391 -21.69 8.42 24.29
N HIS A 392 -21.57 9.20 25.36
CA HIS A 392 -22.47 10.30 25.70
C HIS A 392 -21.67 11.51 26.19
N LEU A 393 -22.29 12.69 26.14
CA LEU A 393 -21.61 13.96 26.34
C LEU A 393 -20.95 14.06 27.73
N GLN A 394 -21.64 13.61 28.80
CA GLN A 394 -21.12 13.65 30.15
C GLN A 394 -19.82 12.80 30.30
N ALA A 395 -19.76 11.62 29.69
CA ALA A 395 -18.55 10.81 29.69
C ALA A 395 -17.40 11.51 28.96
N TYR A 396 -17.67 12.17 27.84
CA TYR A 396 -16.65 12.92 27.10
C TYR A 396 -16.16 14.14 27.89
N GLN A 397 -17.09 14.88 28.52
CA GLN A 397 -16.78 16.05 29.34
C GLN A 397 -16.06 15.70 30.64
N SER A 398 -16.22 14.47 31.15
CA SER A 398 -15.47 14.01 32.33
C SER A 398 -13.93 13.97 32.09
N GLU A 399 -13.49 13.83 30.86
CA GLU A 399 -12.08 13.95 30.47
C GLU A 399 -11.77 15.37 29.98
N ARG A 400 -12.65 15.95 29.17
CA ARG A 400 -12.39 17.20 28.48
C ARG A 400 -13.66 18.06 28.44
N PRO A 401 -13.83 19.02 29.35
CA PRO A 401 -15.02 19.88 29.42
C PRO A 401 -15.31 20.65 28.12
N ALA A 402 -14.28 20.88 27.29
CA ALA A 402 -14.37 21.56 25.99
C ALA A 402 -15.20 20.82 24.95
N VAL A 403 -15.49 19.53 25.14
CA VAL A 403 -16.30 18.74 24.21
C VAL A 403 -17.76 19.12 24.33
N THR A 404 -18.37 19.53 23.22
CA THR A 404 -19.77 20.00 23.17
C THR A 404 -20.71 19.00 22.47
N THR A 405 -20.15 17.98 21.82
CA THR A 405 -20.94 16.96 21.12
C THR A 405 -20.18 15.63 21.03
N THR A 406 -20.90 14.52 21.00
CA THR A 406 -20.36 13.21 20.70
C THR A 406 -20.38 12.91 19.19
N ARG A 407 -21.16 13.64 18.39
CA ARG A 407 -21.26 13.49 16.93
C ARG A 407 -20.17 14.30 16.23
N TRP A 408 -18.92 13.97 16.53
CA TRP A 408 -17.77 14.61 15.92
C TRP A 408 -17.50 14.07 14.51
N GLN A 409 -16.86 14.91 13.70
CA GLN A 409 -16.32 14.55 12.38
C GLN A 409 -14.86 14.96 12.29
N ALA A 410 -14.06 14.11 11.65
CA ALA A 410 -12.66 14.39 11.41
C ALA A 410 -12.28 14.00 9.98
N LEU A 411 -11.65 14.94 9.27
CA LEU A 411 -10.98 14.70 8.01
C LEU A 411 -9.51 14.43 8.32
N ARG A 412 -8.99 13.29 7.86
CA ARG A 412 -7.58 12.92 7.99
C ARG A 412 -6.96 12.74 6.63
N PHE A 413 -5.71 13.14 6.48
CA PHE A 413 -4.94 12.95 5.26
C PHE A 413 -3.53 12.53 5.61
N GLN A 414 -2.94 11.74 4.72
CA GLN A 414 -1.56 11.30 4.83
C GLN A 414 -0.97 11.17 3.43
N GLY A 415 0.34 11.29 3.33
CA GLY A 415 1.05 11.04 2.09
C GLY A 415 2.53 10.89 2.34
N GLY A 416 3.17 10.17 1.45
CA GLY A 416 4.60 9.96 1.42
C GLY A 416 5.13 9.89 0.00
N ARG A 417 6.39 10.28 -0.16
CA ARG A 417 7.12 10.14 -1.41
C ARG A 417 8.57 9.83 -1.12
N VAL A 418 9.13 8.92 -1.89
CA VAL A 418 10.55 8.59 -1.89
C VAL A 418 11.05 8.66 -3.33
N ASP A 419 12.06 9.48 -3.56
CA ASP A 419 12.72 9.61 -4.84
C ASP A 419 14.14 9.05 -4.74
N SER A 420 14.52 8.24 -5.74
CA SER A 420 15.90 7.78 -5.94
C SER A 420 16.67 8.85 -6.70
N LEU A 421 17.73 9.37 -6.09
CA LEU A 421 18.59 10.40 -6.66
C LEU A 421 19.87 9.78 -7.24
N PRO A 422 20.58 10.48 -8.13
CA PRO A 422 21.86 10.02 -8.66
C PRO A 422 22.85 9.66 -7.55
N GLY A 423 23.68 8.63 -7.79
CA GLY A 423 24.67 8.16 -6.81
C GLY A 423 24.09 7.33 -5.66
N GLY A 424 22.83 6.86 -5.76
CA GLY A 424 22.22 5.98 -4.77
C GLY A 424 21.68 6.70 -3.51
N TRP A 425 21.57 8.03 -3.56
CA TRP A 425 20.89 8.81 -2.54
C TRP A 425 19.38 8.63 -2.62
N LEU A 426 18.68 8.74 -1.49
CA LEU A 426 17.23 8.76 -1.43
C LEU A 426 16.76 10.04 -0.76
N MET A 427 15.72 10.65 -1.32
CA MET A 427 14.99 11.76 -0.69
C MET A 427 13.60 11.27 -0.33
N GLY A 428 13.26 11.29 0.96
CA GLY A 428 11.97 10.91 1.50
C GLY A 428 11.21 12.11 2.05
N TRP A 429 9.96 12.25 1.67
CA TRP A 429 9.01 13.17 2.28
C TRP A 429 7.82 12.40 2.81
N ARG A 430 7.31 12.78 3.97
CA ARG A 430 6.05 12.28 4.52
C ARG A 430 5.30 13.40 5.22
N GLY A 431 3.99 13.37 5.11
CA GLY A 431 3.09 14.31 5.75
C GLY A 431 1.82 13.63 6.22
N GLN A 432 1.28 14.11 7.33
CA GLN A 432 -0.03 13.67 7.82
C GLN A 432 -0.74 14.80 8.54
N GLY A 433 -2.06 14.78 8.51
CA GLY A 433 -2.84 15.80 9.17
C GLY A 433 -4.24 15.34 9.53
N GLN A 434 -4.84 16.08 10.44
CA GLN A 434 -6.22 15.95 10.88
C GLN A 434 -6.86 17.32 11.01
N TRP A 435 -8.07 17.43 10.51
CA TRP A 435 -8.95 18.55 10.78
C TRP A 435 -10.24 18.02 11.43
N ALA A 436 -10.61 18.57 12.57
CA ALA A 436 -11.87 18.22 13.25
C ALA A 436 -12.76 19.46 13.38
N SER A 437 -14.06 19.30 13.18
CA SER A 437 -15.04 20.38 13.27
C SER A 437 -15.34 20.80 14.72
N THR A 438 -15.14 19.89 15.69
CA THR A 438 -15.45 20.05 17.10
C THR A 438 -14.27 19.63 17.97
N ALA A 439 -14.35 19.90 19.28
CA ALA A 439 -13.40 19.35 20.25
C ALA A 439 -13.57 17.84 20.35
N LEU A 440 -12.47 17.12 20.45
CA LEU A 440 -12.39 15.66 20.49
C LEU A 440 -11.89 15.17 21.86
N ILE A 441 -12.29 13.97 22.26
CA ILE A 441 -11.64 13.25 23.37
C ILE A 441 -10.19 12.92 23.01
N ALA A 442 -9.33 12.76 24.02
CA ALA A 442 -7.88 12.60 23.82
C ALA A 442 -7.51 11.45 22.86
N GLY A 443 -8.24 10.34 22.91
CA GLY A 443 -8.01 9.20 22.04
C GLY A 443 -8.29 9.44 20.54
N GLU A 444 -9.07 10.48 20.19
CA GLU A 444 -9.39 10.85 18.80
C GLU A 444 -8.62 12.08 18.31
N GLN A 445 -7.83 12.73 19.18
CA GLN A 445 -7.00 13.88 18.81
C GLN A 445 -5.82 13.50 17.93
N PHE A 446 -5.34 14.45 17.15
CA PHE A 446 -4.07 14.34 16.43
C PHE A 446 -2.91 14.43 17.42
N GLY A 447 -1.99 13.46 17.38
CA GLY A 447 -0.83 13.40 18.25
C GLY A 447 0.45 13.82 17.55
N LEU A 448 1.32 14.54 18.25
CA LEU A 448 2.63 14.97 17.81
C LEU A 448 3.69 14.51 18.80
N GLY A 449 4.78 13.90 18.29
CA GLY A 449 5.90 13.37 19.06
C GLY A 449 6.22 11.93 18.70
N GLY A 450 7.50 11.57 18.90
CA GLY A 450 8.03 10.23 18.67
C GLY A 450 8.59 9.99 17.27
N THR A 451 8.95 8.75 17.01
CA THR A 451 9.59 8.32 15.75
C THR A 451 8.71 8.55 14.53
N GLY A 452 7.40 8.60 14.70
CA GLY A 452 6.44 8.72 13.61
C GLY A 452 6.38 10.11 12.97
N ASN A 453 6.56 11.20 13.74
CA ASN A 453 6.31 12.54 13.21
C ASN A 453 7.06 13.71 13.86
N LEU A 454 7.76 13.49 15.00
CA LEU A 454 8.64 14.51 15.61
C LEU A 454 9.73 13.82 16.43
N ARG A 455 10.80 13.40 15.78
CA ARG A 455 11.96 12.76 16.43
C ARG A 455 12.68 13.76 17.34
N GLY A 456 13.22 13.29 18.44
CA GLY A 456 13.78 14.14 19.50
C GLY A 456 12.81 14.39 20.67
N ALA A 457 11.53 14.06 20.48
CA ALA A 457 10.49 14.06 21.51
C ALA A 457 10.03 12.65 21.89
N GLY A 458 9.32 12.50 23.00
CA GLY A 458 8.64 11.26 23.37
C GLY A 458 7.41 11.00 22.49
N GLU A 459 6.86 9.78 22.56
CA GLU A 459 5.69 9.39 21.78
C GLU A 459 4.46 10.20 22.19
N ARG A 460 3.82 10.84 21.21
CA ARG A 460 2.55 11.57 21.36
C ARG A 460 2.51 12.55 22.57
N VAL A 461 3.61 13.25 22.83
CA VAL A 461 3.73 14.18 23.97
C VAL A 461 2.86 15.42 23.84
N LEU A 462 2.41 15.75 22.65
CA LEU A 462 1.44 16.81 22.34
C LEU A 462 0.27 16.23 21.56
N SER A 463 -0.95 16.76 21.82
CA SER A 463 -2.12 16.40 21.03
C SER A 463 -3.12 17.55 20.96
N ALA A 464 -3.88 17.62 19.86
CA ALA A 464 -4.95 18.59 19.67
C ALA A 464 -6.02 18.06 18.70
N ASP A 465 -7.14 18.77 18.59
CA ASP A 465 -8.27 18.39 17.74
C ASP A 465 -7.90 18.37 16.25
N SER A 466 -7.06 19.31 15.84
CA SER A 466 -6.53 19.43 14.49
C SER A 466 -5.01 19.55 14.53
N GLY A 467 -4.35 19.09 13.50
CA GLY A 467 -2.89 19.17 13.41
C GLY A 467 -2.36 18.75 12.05
N LEU A 468 -1.11 19.09 11.84
CA LEU A 468 -0.31 18.75 10.67
C LEU A 468 1.09 18.39 11.13
N SER A 469 1.68 17.35 10.56
CA SER A 469 3.11 17.06 10.70
C SER A 469 3.72 16.74 9.34
N THR A 470 4.99 17.08 9.19
CA THR A 470 5.79 16.77 8.00
C THR A 470 7.20 16.37 8.40
N SER A 471 7.79 15.50 7.61
CA SER A 471 9.17 15.03 7.76
C SER A 471 9.83 15.00 6.38
N LEU A 472 11.04 15.52 6.31
CA LEU A 472 11.93 15.41 5.16
C LEU A 472 13.17 14.66 5.58
N GLU A 473 13.58 13.66 4.80
CA GLU A 473 14.70 12.79 5.09
C GLU A 473 15.58 12.60 3.86
N PHE A 474 16.90 12.74 4.03
CA PHE A 474 17.91 12.43 3.03
C PHE A 474 18.73 11.24 3.51
N THR A 475 18.67 10.15 2.77
CA THR A 475 19.39 8.91 3.10
C THR A 475 20.54 8.71 2.13
N ALA A 476 21.73 8.51 2.66
CA ALA A 476 22.93 8.26 1.90
C ALA A 476 22.93 6.87 1.25
N PRO A 477 23.76 6.65 0.23
CA PRO A 477 24.02 5.32 -0.31
C PRO A 477 24.48 4.34 0.78
N GLU A 478 24.19 3.08 0.55
CA GLU A 478 24.64 2.01 1.45
C GLU A 478 26.15 1.85 1.41
N TRP A 479 26.76 1.88 2.59
CA TRP A 479 28.20 1.60 2.73
C TRP A 479 28.45 0.09 2.61
N PRO A 480 29.68 -0.34 2.30
CA PRO A 480 30.02 -1.78 2.21
C PRO A 480 29.70 -2.58 3.47
N SER A 481 29.60 -1.91 4.63
CA SER A 481 29.19 -2.49 5.92
C SER A 481 27.67 -2.76 6.02
N GLY A 482 26.84 -2.35 5.05
CA GLY A 482 25.37 -2.45 5.11
C GLY A 482 24.72 -1.27 5.87
N ILE A 483 25.49 -0.26 6.24
CA ILE A 483 25.00 0.92 6.97
C ILE A 483 24.58 2.01 5.97
N ARG A 484 23.43 2.64 6.24
CA ARG A 484 22.93 3.82 5.53
C ARG A 484 22.76 4.98 6.51
N PRO A 485 23.62 6.01 6.48
CA PRO A 485 23.41 7.24 7.20
C PRO A 485 22.25 8.05 6.61
N LEU A 486 21.61 8.84 7.45
CA LEU A 486 20.57 9.78 7.01
C LEU A 486 20.56 11.05 7.85
N ALA A 487 19.98 12.10 7.29
CA ALA A 487 19.66 13.34 7.99
C ALA A 487 18.18 13.66 7.81
N PHE A 488 17.58 14.32 8.79
CA PHE A 488 16.15 14.62 8.73
C PHE A 488 15.78 15.95 9.38
N VAL A 489 14.63 16.46 8.96
CA VAL A 489 13.93 17.58 9.57
C VAL A 489 12.47 17.17 9.76
N ASP A 490 11.97 17.29 11.00
CA ASP A 490 10.58 17.05 11.35
C ASP A 490 9.95 18.34 11.87
N ALA A 491 8.69 18.59 11.50
CA ALA A 491 7.92 19.74 11.98
C ALA A 491 6.45 19.37 12.18
N GLY A 492 5.83 19.97 13.20
CA GLY A 492 4.42 19.78 13.46
C GLY A 492 3.75 21.04 13.99
N TRP A 493 2.46 21.13 13.69
CA TRP A 493 1.58 22.19 14.13
C TRP A 493 0.27 21.59 14.64
N LEU A 494 -0.24 22.14 15.73
CA LEU A 494 -1.44 21.69 16.43
C LEU A 494 -2.40 22.86 16.69
N ARG A 495 -3.69 22.58 16.66
CA ARG A 495 -4.73 23.54 16.99
C ARG A 495 -5.88 22.87 17.75
N GLY A 496 -6.09 23.25 18.98
CA GLY A 496 -7.29 22.90 19.75
C GLY A 496 -8.45 23.85 19.44
N ARG A 497 -9.68 23.39 19.63
CA ARG A 497 -10.88 24.24 19.40
C ARG A 497 -11.07 25.33 20.46
N GLN A 498 -10.57 25.11 21.67
CA GLN A 498 -10.63 26.05 22.79
C GLN A 498 -9.25 26.28 23.42
N SER A 499 -8.19 26.05 22.67
CA SER A 499 -6.81 26.27 23.10
C SER A 499 -6.00 26.95 22.01
N ASN A 500 -4.91 27.61 22.41
CA ASN A 500 -3.98 28.22 21.49
C ASN A 500 -3.33 27.18 20.59
N SER A 501 -2.95 27.59 19.38
CA SER A 501 -2.14 26.75 18.50
C SER A 501 -0.76 26.52 19.09
N ASP A 502 -0.21 25.35 18.86
CA ASP A 502 1.13 24.96 19.26
C ASP A 502 1.92 24.40 18.06
N SER A 503 3.25 24.37 18.16
CA SER A 503 4.08 23.85 17.11
C SER A 503 5.45 23.47 17.65
N ALA A 504 6.05 22.43 17.08
CA ALA A 504 7.41 22.01 17.41
C ALA A 504 8.13 21.56 16.14
N ALA A 505 9.48 21.66 16.16
CA ALA A 505 10.30 21.18 15.06
C ALA A 505 11.61 20.59 15.60
N SER A 506 12.15 19.62 14.90
CA SER A 506 13.40 18.97 15.21
C SER A 506 14.26 18.76 13.97
N VAL A 507 15.54 18.60 14.18
CA VAL A 507 16.52 18.18 13.19
C VAL A 507 17.32 17.03 13.76
N GLY A 508 17.87 16.18 12.91
CA GLY A 508 18.63 15.06 13.42
C GLY A 508 19.36 14.26 12.36
N LEU A 509 20.08 13.28 12.86
CA LEU A 509 20.84 12.30 12.10
C LEU A 509 20.38 10.90 12.47
N GLY A 510 20.49 9.96 11.55
CA GLY A 510 20.14 8.58 11.81
C GLY A 510 21.04 7.60 11.07
N LEU A 511 20.90 6.35 11.46
CA LEU A 511 21.56 5.21 10.84
C LEU A 511 20.53 4.10 10.59
N ARG A 512 20.63 3.46 9.45
CA ARG A 512 19.87 2.25 9.11
C ARG A 512 20.87 1.15 8.79
N TYR A 513 20.61 -0.03 9.33
CA TYR A 513 21.37 -1.23 9.05
C TYR A 513 20.40 -2.38 8.87
N ALA A 514 20.58 -3.18 7.83
CA ALA A 514 19.82 -4.39 7.61
C ALA A 514 20.71 -5.48 7.02
N ARG A 515 20.71 -6.64 7.66
CA ARG A 515 21.45 -7.81 7.17
C ARG A 515 20.74 -9.09 7.56
N GLY A 516 20.32 -9.85 6.56
CA GLY A 516 19.49 -11.04 6.81
C GLY A 516 18.17 -10.68 7.48
N SER A 517 17.89 -11.27 8.63
CA SER A 517 16.70 -11.01 9.44
C SER A 517 16.89 -9.91 10.49
N LEU A 518 18.08 -9.32 10.60
CA LEU A 518 18.38 -8.28 11.58
C LEU A 518 18.24 -6.90 10.94
N ALA A 519 17.45 -6.02 11.56
CA ALA A 519 17.37 -4.61 11.19
C ALA A 519 17.57 -3.72 12.42
N LEU A 520 18.36 -2.63 12.25
CA LEU A 520 18.61 -1.62 13.27
C LEU A 520 18.28 -0.25 12.70
N ALA A 521 17.48 0.52 13.44
CA ALA A 521 17.24 1.93 13.20
C ALA A 521 17.64 2.74 14.43
N LEU A 522 18.52 3.73 14.22
CA LEU A 522 18.95 4.71 15.21
C LEU A 522 18.63 6.10 14.66
N ASP A 523 17.97 6.95 15.45
CA ASP A 523 17.71 8.34 15.10
C ASP A 523 18.00 9.23 16.32
N TYR A 524 18.96 10.13 16.19
CA TYR A 524 19.21 11.18 17.17
C TYR A 524 18.53 12.47 16.70
N GLY A 525 17.51 12.91 17.42
CA GLY A 525 16.77 14.13 17.14
C GLY A 525 17.00 15.19 18.22
N ARG A 526 17.12 16.47 17.78
CA ARG A 526 17.18 17.63 18.64
C ARG A 526 16.06 18.59 18.31
N ILE A 527 15.34 19.04 19.33
CA ILE A 527 14.26 20.03 19.21
C ILE A 527 14.87 21.41 18.97
N VAL A 528 14.62 21.98 17.81
CA VAL A 528 15.08 23.34 17.43
C VAL A 528 14.01 24.39 17.70
N LYS A 529 12.75 23.99 17.69
CA LYS A 529 11.59 24.80 18.11
C LYS A 529 10.75 23.99 19.08
N GLY A 530 10.67 24.43 20.32
CA GLY A 530 9.85 23.79 21.36
C GLY A 530 8.40 24.23 21.34
N SER A 531 7.58 23.53 22.13
CA SER A 531 6.19 23.88 22.43
C SER A 531 6.09 25.25 23.13
N ARG A 532 4.95 25.89 23.01
CA ARG A 532 4.63 27.11 23.76
C ARG A 532 4.47 26.87 25.25
N VAL A 533 4.13 25.64 25.66
CA VAL A 533 4.01 25.27 27.07
C VAL A 533 5.42 25.06 27.64
N SER A 534 5.91 26.04 28.37
CA SER A 534 7.24 25.99 28.98
C SER A 534 7.23 25.30 30.35
N LEU A 535 8.40 24.79 30.77
CA LEU A 535 8.59 24.25 32.12
C LEU A 535 8.33 25.30 33.21
N ALA A 536 8.58 26.58 32.93
CA ALA A 536 8.27 27.66 33.86
C ALA A 536 6.75 27.83 34.09
N GLN A 537 5.92 27.56 33.06
CA GLN A 537 4.46 27.63 33.17
C GLN A 537 3.84 26.33 33.71
N ASN A 538 4.46 25.19 33.42
CA ASN A 538 4.03 23.88 33.91
C ASN A 538 5.25 22.97 34.12
N PRO A 539 5.81 22.90 35.34
CA PRO A 539 6.98 22.10 35.65
C PRO A 539 6.83 20.59 35.40
N SER A 540 5.58 20.11 35.35
CA SER A 540 5.29 18.69 35.10
C SER A 540 5.00 18.38 33.62
N THR A 541 5.18 19.34 32.70
CA THR A 541 4.90 19.11 31.28
C THR A 541 5.92 18.19 30.65
N ASN A 542 5.43 17.27 29.82
CA ASN A 542 6.26 16.47 28.90
C ASN A 542 6.40 17.14 27.52
N ALA A 543 5.90 18.37 27.36
CA ALA A 543 5.98 19.09 26.10
C ALA A 543 7.44 19.35 25.71
N PRO A 544 7.83 19.14 24.44
CA PRO A 544 9.20 19.29 24.02
C PRO A 544 9.66 20.75 24.13
N GLN A 545 10.81 20.97 24.75
CA GLN A 545 11.42 22.29 24.89
C GLN A 545 12.54 22.45 23.86
N ARG A 546 12.87 23.69 23.47
CA ARG A 546 14.03 23.96 22.61
C ARG A 546 15.31 23.48 23.30
N GLY A 547 16.08 22.65 22.58
CA GLY A 547 17.32 22.05 23.09
C GLY A 547 17.13 20.61 23.58
N ASP A 548 15.90 20.15 23.84
CA ASP A 548 15.64 18.76 24.16
C ASP A 548 16.14 17.86 23.04
N HIS A 549 16.59 16.67 23.41
CA HIS A 549 17.09 15.69 22.45
C HIS A 549 16.73 14.28 22.90
N LYS A 550 16.62 13.39 21.94
CA LYS A 550 16.37 11.98 22.21
C LYS A 550 17.02 11.11 21.13
N LEU A 551 17.65 10.04 21.58
CA LEU A 551 18.06 8.94 20.74
C LEU A 551 16.91 7.94 20.67
N HIS A 552 16.39 7.68 19.49
CA HIS A 552 15.43 6.62 19.23
C HIS A 552 16.16 5.39 18.71
N LEU A 553 15.86 4.24 19.28
CA LEU A 553 16.43 2.95 18.91
C LEU A 553 15.31 1.98 18.60
N ASN A 554 15.46 1.24 17.52
CA ASN A 554 14.64 0.08 17.19
C ASN A 554 15.54 -1.00 16.59
N LEU A 555 15.52 -2.17 17.20
CA LEU A 555 16.20 -3.39 16.78
C LEU A 555 15.12 -4.44 16.48
N SER A 556 15.13 -5.04 15.31
CA SER A 556 14.16 -6.08 14.91
C SER A 556 14.83 -7.20 14.14
#